data_ad16fd8945464e3d9692962540baebe5
#
_entry.id   ad16fd8945464e3d9692962540baebe5
#
_cell.length_a   1.000
_cell.length_b   1.000
_cell.length_c   1.000
_cell.angle_alpha   90.00
_cell.angle_beta   90.00
_cell.angle_gamma   90.00
#
_symmetry.space_group_name_H-M   'P 1'
#
loop_
_entity.id
_entity.type
_entity.pdbx_description
1 polymer ?
#
loop_
_entity_poly.entity_id
_entity_poly.type
_entity_poly.pdbx_seq_one_letter_code
_entity_poly.pdbx_strand_id
1 'polypeptide(L)'
;MLKKRLIAGMAACLMAVSAFSVSASANSALENMKATIYGGATVSSASAEKTAVGKFFFTARANTSDGWNTSGNEWVYFRGRSAKNNAQATKLVHRNYYGEQVRDYMGYLSGYGTLGTNYRIAIEYDNSNPYEYVNLRTTWTP
;
A
#
# COMPACT_ATOMS: atom_id res chain seq x y z
N MET A 1 32.25 7.27 61.36
CA MET A 1 30.84 7.27 60.88
C MET A 1 30.72 7.90 59.50
N LEU A 2 31.27 7.27 58.46
CA LEU A 2 31.22 7.87 57.10
C LEU A 2 31.34 6.80 56.00
N LYS A 3 30.58 5.71 56.10
CA LYS A 3 30.62 4.62 55.10
C LYS A 3 29.27 4.05 54.69
N LYS A 4 28.17 4.77 54.92
CA LYS A 4 26.82 4.24 54.61
C LYS A 4 25.96 5.10 53.66
N ARG A 5 26.54 6.04 52.92
CA ARG A 5 25.75 6.92 52.02
C ARG A 5 26.13 6.88 50.55
N LEU A 6 26.86 5.86 50.09
CA LEU A 6 27.34 5.82 48.69
C LEU A 6 26.74 4.68 47.83
N ILE A 7 25.72 4.00 48.35
CA ILE A 7 25.13 2.88 47.59
C ILE A 7 23.71 3.18 47.04
N ALA A 8 23.11 4.32 47.41
CA ALA A 8 21.77 4.68 46.95
C ALA A 8 21.72 5.47 45.63
N GLY A 9 22.86 5.85 45.06
CA GLY A 9 22.91 6.72 43.88
C GLY A 9 23.09 6.01 42.55
N MET A 10 23.36 4.71 42.51
CA MET A 10 23.65 3.99 41.26
C MET A 10 22.51 3.13 40.74
N ALA A 11 21.39 3.02 41.43
CA ALA A 11 20.25 2.21 40.98
C ALA A 11 19.24 2.99 40.17
N ALA A 12 19.34 4.31 40.09
CA ALA A 12 18.34 5.13 39.38
C ALA A 12 18.69 5.44 37.93
N CYS A 13 19.89 5.12 37.44
CA CYS A 13 20.28 5.41 36.04
C CYS A 13 20.17 4.24 35.07
N LEU A 14 19.76 3.06 35.54
CA LEU A 14 19.66 1.88 34.65
C LEU A 14 18.25 1.58 34.14
N MET A 15 17.25 2.38 34.49
CA MET A 15 15.87 2.15 34.01
C MET A 15 15.40 3.11 32.93
N ALA A 16 16.27 3.95 32.37
CA ALA A 16 15.86 4.91 31.33
C ALA A 16 16.30 4.52 29.90
N VAL A 17 16.87 3.34 29.69
CA VAL A 17 17.38 2.92 28.36
C VAL A 17 16.56 1.83 27.69
N SER A 18 15.49 1.35 28.31
CA SER A 18 14.70 0.24 27.74
C SER A 18 13.37 0.66 27.07
N ALA A 19 13.16 1.94 26.79
CA ALA A 19 11.90 2.42 26.19
C ALA A 19 12.03 2.92 24.74
N PHE A 20 13.17 2.77 24.11
CA PHE A 20 13.30 2.93 22.67
C PHE A 20 13.58 1.57 22.02
N SER A 21 12.69 0.63 22.20
CA SER A 21 12.51 -0.34 21.15
C SER A 21 11.97 0.46 19.95
N VAL A 22 12.85 0.92 19.10
CA VAL A 22 12.51 1.18 17.72
C VAL A 22 11.95 -0.15 17.23
N SER A 23 10.63 -0.27 17.24
CA SER A 23 9.98 -1.31 16.50
C SER A 23 10.49 -1.14 15.09
N ALA A 24 11.41 -2.01 14.68
CA ALA A 24 11.75 -2.15 13.29
C ALA A 24 10.40 -2.27 12.60
N SER A 25 10.05 -1.29 11.79
CA SER A 25 8.82 -1.30 11.03
C SER A 25 8.88 -2.57 10.20
N ALA A 26 8.15 -3.59 10.61
CA ALA A 26 7.95 -4.75 9.78
C ALA A 26 7.31 -4.19 8.52
N ASN A 27 8.06 -4.22 7.40
CA ASN A 27 7.50 -3.87 6.12
C ASN A 27 6.28 -4.77 5.93
N SER A 28 5.12 -4.16 5.74
CA SER A 28 3.93 -4.92 5.36
C SER A 28 4.29 -5.83 4.20
N ALA A 29 3.88 -7.08 4.24
CA ALA A 29 4.12 -8.01 3.16
C ALA A 29 3.59 -7.40 1.85
N LEU A 30 4.37 -7.54 0.77
CA LEU A 30 3.92 -7.11 -0.54
C LEU A 30 2.88 -8.10 -1.06
N GLU A 31 1.67 -7.62 -1.25
CA GLU A 31 0.62 -8.39 -1.87
C GLU A 31 0.74 -8.35 -3.39
N ASN A 32 0.34 -9.43 -4.05
CA ASN A 32 0.41 -9.55 -5.49
C ASN A 32 -0.99 -9.70 -6.09
N MET A 33 -1.22 -8.99 -7.18
CA MET A 33 -2.44 -9.10 -7.97
C MET A 33 -2.08 -9.20 -9.45
N LYS A 34 -2.69 -10.15 -10.15
CA LYS A 34 -2.74 -10.17 -11.62
C LYS A 34 -4.18 -9.98 -12.02
N ALA A 35 -4.43 -9.07 -12.95
CA ALA A 35 -5.78 -8.79 -13.42
C ALA A 35 -5.81 -8.43 -14.90
N THR A 36 -6.85 -8.91 -15.58
CA THR A 36 -7.34 -8.37 -16.84
C THR A 36 -8.46 -7.40 -16.52
N ILE A 37 -8.35 -6.17 -16.96
CA ILE A 37 -9.30 -5.10 -16.64
C ILE A 37 -9.83 -4.55 -17.95
N TYR A 38 -11.12 -4.73 -18.18
CA TYR A 38 -11.82 -4.20 -19.37
C TYR A 38 -12.17 -2.73 -19.20
N GLY A 39 -12.39 -2.03 -20.31
CA GLY A 39 -12.73 -0.61 -20.30
C GLY A 39 -13.94 -0.31 -19.43
N GLY A 40 -13.78 0.69 -18.54
CA GLY A 40 -14.79 1.07 -17.56
C GLY A 40 -14.96 0.12 -16.37
N ALA A 41 -14.28 -1.03 -16.37
CA ALA A 41 -14.38 -1.99 -15.28
C ALA A 41 -13.42 -1.66 -14.13
N THR A 42 -13.80 -2.02 -12.91
CA THR A 42 -12.95 -1.96 -11.72
C THR A 42 -12.70 -3.37 -11.19
N VAL A 43 -11.44 -3.70 -10.96
CA VAL A 43 -11.02 -4.95 -10.33
C VAL A 43 -10.35 -4.64 -8.99
N SER A 44 -10.63 -5.43 -7.96
CA SER A 44 -10.04 -5.28 -6.64
C SER A 44 -9.26 -6.51 -6.24
N SER A 45 -8.14 -6.30 -5.52
CA SER A 45 -7.36 -7.38 -4.92
C SER A 45 -8.10 -8.06 -3.75
N ALA A 46 -7.53 -9.16 -3.24
CA ALA A 46 -7.78 -9.60 -1.88
C ALA A 46 -7.43 -8.47 -0.89
N SER A 47 -7.86 -8.60 0.35
CA SER A 47 -7.53 -7.62 1.40
C SER A 47 -6.24 -7.99 2.11
N ALA A 48 -5.50 -6.97 2.55
CA ALA A 48 -4.32 -7.10 3.39
C ALA A 48 -4.39 -6.13 4.58
N GLU A 49 -3.85 -6.57 5.71
CA GLU A 49 -3.78 -5.76 6.91
C GLU A 49 -2.65 -4.74 6.82
N LYS A 50 -2.93 -3.50 7.24
CA LYS A 50 -1.92 -2.48 7.41
C LYS A 50 -1.13 -2.71 8.69
N THR A 51 0.12 -3.13 8.55
CA THR A 51 1.00 -3.46 9.67
C THR A 51 2.10 -2.43 9.92
N ALA A 52 2.30 -1.48 9.00
CA ALA A 52 3.31 -0.43 9.12
C ALA A 52 2.74 0.97 8.95
N VAL A 53 3.34 1.95 9.62
CA VAL A 53 3.02 3.37 9.41
C VAL A 53 3.52 3.79 8.03
N GLY A 54 2.71 4.54 7.29
CA GLY A 54 3.11 5.06 5.98
C GLY A 54 1.93 5.23 5.03
N LYS A 55 2.25 5.61 3.81
CA LYS A 55 1.30 5.73 2.70
C LYS A 55 1.03 4.34 2.10
N PHE A 56 -0.10 4.21 1.45
CA PHE A 56 -0.40 3.07 0.61
C PHE A 56 0.56 3.08 -0.60
N PHE A 57 1.28 2.00 -0.79
CA PHE A 57 2.27 1.90 -1.86
C PHE A 57 1.84 0.88 -2.90
N PHE A 58 2.14 1.12 -4.16
CA PHE A 58 1.97 0.12 -5.20
C PHE A 58 3.04 0.24 -6.30
N THR A 59 3.28 -0.87 -6.96
CA THR A 59 4.02 -0.96 -8.20
C THR A 59 3.18 -1.77 -9.17
N ALA A 60 2.89 -1.22 -10.33
CA ALA A 60 2.15 -1.92 -11.36
C ALA A 60 2.91 -1.93 -12.67
N ARG A 61 2.79 -3.00 -13.43
CA ARG A 61 3.41 -3.19 -14.74
C ARG A 61 2.49 -3.99 -15.65
N ALA A 62 2.67 -3.84 -16.95
CA ALA A 62 2.03 -4.71 -17.92
C ALA A 62 2.42 -6.17 -17.66
N ASN A 63 1.47 -7.07 -17.77
CA ASN A 63 1.76 -8.49 -17.81
C ASN A 63 2.08 -8.89 -19.26
N THR A 64 3.37 -8.84 -19.59
CA THR A 64 3.86 -9.00 -20.96
C THR A 64 3.60 -10.39 -21.56
N SER A 65 3.32 -11.41 -20.75
CA SER A 65 3.00 -12.74 -21.24
C SER A 65 1.66 -12.81 -21.98
N ASP A 66 0.74 -11.91 -21.68
CA ASP A 66 -0.62 -11.92 -22.22
C ASP A 66 -0.87 -10.76 -23.22
N GLY A 67 0.15 -9.91 -23.44
CA GLY A 67 0.05 -8.73 -24.31
C GLY A 67 -0.87 -7.63 -23.78
N TRP A 68 -0.68 -6.45 -24.33
CA TRP A 68 -1.66 -5.36 -24.27
C TRP A 68 -2.51 -5.42 -25.53
N ASN A 69 -3.79 -5.46 -25.39
CA ASN A 69 -4.68 -5.40 -26.55
C ASN A 69 -5.08 -3.95 -26.86
N THR A 70 -4.09 -3.04 -26.85
CA THR A 70 -4.39 -1.62 -26.94
C THR A 70 -3.36 -0.85 -27.74
N SER A 71 -3.77 0.24 -28.32
CA SER A 71 -3.02 1.07 -29.26
C SER A 71 -2.09 2.11 -28.64
N GLY A 72 -1.81 2.03 -27.33
CA GLY A 72 -0.63 2.68 -26.79
C GLY A 72 -0.79 3.86 -25.84
N ASN A 73 -1.96 4.28 -25.42
CA ASN A 73 -2.14 5.33 -24.41
C ASN A 73 -3.17 4.92 -23.35
N GLU A 74 -2.72 4.03 -22.47
CA GLU A 74 -3.61 3.41 -21.50
C GLU A 74 -3.58 4.13 -20.17
N TRP A 75 -4.68 4.75 -19.81
CA TRP A 75 -4.84 5.40 -18.53
C TRP A 75 -5.54 4.49 -17.53
N VAL A 76 -4.99 4.40 -16.35
CA VAL A 76 -5.48 3.52 -15.29
C VAL A 76 -5.56 4.28 -13.97
N TYR A 77 -6.69 4.13 -13.28
CA TYR A 77 -6.90 4.65 -11.94
C TYR A 77 -6.52 3.61 -10.90
N PHE A 78 -5.82 4.06 -9.87
CA PHE A 78 -5.46 3.28 -8.68
C PHE A 78 -6.01 3.95 -7.43
N ARG A 79 -6.63 3.17 -6.56
CA ARG A 79 -7.10 3.65 -5.26
C ARG A 79 -7.06 2.54 -4.22
N GLY A 80 -6.74 2.88 -2.97
CA GLY A 80 -6.95 2.02 -1.83
C GLY A 80 -8.41 2.08 -1.38
N ARG A 81 -8.99 0.93 -1.05
CA ARG A 81 -10.34 0.82 -0.49
C ARG A 81 -10.30 0.12 0.86
N SER A 82 -11.15 0.54 1.77
CA SER A 82 -11.40 -0.19 3.02
C SER A 82 -12.02 -1.54 2.72
N ALA A 83 -11.47 -2.61 3.30
CA ALA A 83 -12.05 -3.94 3.15
C ALA A 83 -13.39 -4.09 3.88
N LYS A 84 -13.64 -3.25 4.91
CA LYS A 84 -14.84 -3.31 5.74
C LYS A 84 -16.11 -2.88 4.98
N ASN A 85 -16.04 -1.78 4.23
CA ASN A 85 -17.21 -1.16 3.60
C ASN A 85 -17.01 -0.80 2.13
N ASN A 86 -15.87 -1.18 1.56
CA ASN A 86 -15.46 -0.87 0.20
C ASN A 86 -15.37 0.64 -0.13
N ALA A 87 -15.40 1.51 0.88
CA ALA A 87 -15.24 2.94 0.69
C ALA A 87 -13.81 3.27 0.23
N GLN A 88 -13.67 4.34 -0.56
CA GLN A 88 -12.37 4.84 -0.96
C GLN A 88 -11.60 5.31 0.28
N ALA A 89 -10.42 4.76 0.48
CA ALA A 89 -9.58 5.01 1.65
C ALA A 89 -8.35 5.87 1.35
N THR A 90 -7.96 5.97 0.08
CA THR A 90 -6.80 6.78 -0.36
C THR A 90 -7.18 7.80 -1.40
N LYS A 91 -6.29 8.76 -1.64
CA LYS A 91 -6.35 9.60 -2.85
C LYS A 91 -6.27 8.71 -4.09
N LEU A 92 -6.95 9.15 -5.15
CA LEU A 92 -6.88 8.53 -6.47
C LEU A 92 -5.54 8.85 -7.11
N VAL A 93 -4.94 7.86 -7.75
CA VAL A 93 -3.77 8.03 -8.62
C VAL A 93 -4.17 7.62 -10.03
N HIS A 94 -3.97 8.51 -11.00
CA HIS A 94 -4.25 8.30 -12.41
C HIS A 94 -2.92 8.29 -13.16
N ARG A 95 -2.60 7.21 -13.86
CA ARG A 95 -1.33 7.04 -14.57
C ARG A 95 -1.56 6.47 -15.95
N ASN A 96 -0.74 6.96 -16.87
CA ASN A 96 -0.63 6.39 -18.21
C ASN A 96 0.37 5.25 -18.19
N TYR A 97 -0.01 4.13 -18.81
CA TYR A 97 0.82 2.96 -18.97
C TYR A 97 1.29 2.84 -20.41
N TYR A 98 2.49 3.27 -20.68
CA TYR A 98 3.15 3.02 -21.94
C TYR A 98 4.43 2.19 -21.70
N GLY A 99 4.25 0.86 -21.65
CA GLY A 99 5.37 -0.09 -21.63
C GLY A 99 6.24 -0.14 -20.38
N GLU A 100 6.02 0.73 -19.39
CA GLU A 100 6.89 0.88 -18.24
C GLU A 100 6.19 0.50 -16.92
N GLN A 101 7.03 0.20 -15.92
CA GLN A 101 6.57 -0.01 -14.56
C GLN A 101 6.23 1.34 -13.92
N VAL A 102 5.03 1.46 -13.37
CA VAL A 102 4.64 2.58 -12.52
C VAL A 102 4.80 2.20 -11.06
N ARG A 103 5.47 3.07 -10.30
CA ARG A 103 5.61 2.97 -8.85
C ARG A 103 5.11 4.27 -8.24
N ASP A 104 4.19 4.18 -7.30
CA ASP A 104 3.61 5.37 -6.68
C ASP A 104 3.11 5.11 -5.26
N TYR A 105 2.78 6.21 -4.57
CA TYR A 105 2.23 6.23 -3.23
C TYR A 105 0.89 6.95 -3.22
N MET A 106 -0.09 6.35 -2.56
CA MET A 106 -1.39 6.96 -2.35
C MET A 106 -1.54 7.41 -0.90
N GLY A 107 -1.74 8.72 -0.68
CA GLY A 107 -2.03 9.24 0.65
C GLY A 107 -3.40 8.77 1.13
N TYR A 108 -3.53 8.40 2.40
CA TYR A 108 -4.81 8.07 3.01
C TYR A 108 -5.70 9.31 3.13
N LEU A 109 -7.00 9.12 2.95
CA LEU A 109 -8.02 10.10 3.29
C LEU A 109 -8.23 10.15 4.81
N SER A 110 -8.83 11.23 5.29
CA SER A 110 -9.15 11.39 6.72
C SER A 110 -9.98 10.20 7.23
N GLY A 111 -9.60 9.67 8.39
CA GLY A 111 -10.25 8.50 9.01
C GLY A 111 -9.74 7.14 8.51
N TYR A 112 -8.77 7.12 7.58
CA TYR A 112 -8.16 5.89 7.07
C TYR A 112 -6.66 5.85 7.35
N GLY A 113 -6.04 4.70 7.09
CA GLY A 113 -4.61 4.49 7.31
C GLY A 113 -4.27 3.99 8.71
N THR A 114 -5.24 3.55 9.49
CA THR A 114 -5.05 2.99 10.83
C THR A 114 -4.42 1.60 10.75
N LEU A 115 -3.43 1.36 11.62
CA LEU A 115 -2.82 0.03 11.78
C LEU A 115 -3.86 -1.00 12.23
N GLY A 116 -3.69 -2.25 11.84
CA GLY A 116 -4.62 -3.34 12.12
C GLY A 116 -5.89 -3.32 11.26
N THR A 117 -6.01 -2.36 10.34
CA THR A 117 -7.15 -2.27 9.42
C THR A 117 -6.82 -2.90 8.08
N ASN A 118 -7.77 -3.66 7.53
CA ASN A 118 -7.62 -4.29 6.24
C ASN A 118 -8.04 -3.36 5.09
N TYR A 119 -7.19 -3.33 4.07
CA TYR A 119 -7.39 -2.58 2.83
C TYR A 119 -7.24 -3.50 1.62
N ARG A 120 -7.67 -3.02 0.47
CA ARG A 120 -7.43 -3.63 -0.86
C ARG A 120 -7.05 -2.55 -1.86
N ILE A 121 -6.31 -2.90 -2.89
CA ILE A 121 -6.14 -2.03 -4.05
C ILE A 121 -7.29 -2.26 -5.02
N ALA A 122 -7.85 -1.20 -5.56
CA ALA A 122 -8.80 -1.22 -6.65
C ALA A 122 -8.19 -0.50 -7.85
N ILE A 123 -8.32 -1.12 -9.01
CA ILE A 123 -7.74 -0.67 -10.29
C ILE A 123 -8.87 -0.58 -11.29
N GLU A 124 -8.97 0.54 -12.00
CA GLU A 124 -9.97 0.80 -13.01
C GLU A 124 -9.29 1.23 -14.31
N TYR A 125 -9.66 0.60 -15.42
CA TYR A 125 -9.18 1.00 -16.73
C TYR A 125 -10.03 2.15 -17.26
N ASP A 126 -9.38 3.30 -17.51
CA ASP A 126 -10.02 4.52 -18.00
C ASP A 126 -10.19 4.46 -19.52
N ASN A 127 -11.10 3.60 -19.95
CA ASN A 127 -11.48 3.47 -21.35
C ASN A 127 -12.98 3.20 -21.44
N SER A 128 -13.67 3.87 -22.34
CA SER A 128 -15.11 3.69 -22.56
C SER A 128 -15.44 2.47 -23.43
N ASN A 129 -14.46 1.89 -24.12
CA ASN A 129 -14.65 0.71 -24.95
C ASN A 129 -14.58 -0.58 -24.10
N PRO A 130 -15.71 -1.27 -23.88
CA PRO A 130 -15.73 -2.46 -23.03
C PRO A 130 -15.05 -3.69 -23.66
N TYR A 131 -14.63 -3.63 -24.91
CA TYR A 131 -13.89 -4.69 -25.59
C TYR A 131 -12.37 -4.53 -25.48
N GLU A 132 -11.90 -3.35 -25.11
CA GLU A 132 -10.48 -3.12 -24.82
C GLU A 132 -10.15 -3.53 -23.40
N TYR A 133 -8.94 -3.99 -23.17
CA TYR A 133 -8.51 -4.40 -21.85
C TYR A 133 -7.02 -4.17 -21.63
N VAL A 134 -6.65 -4.08 -20.37
CA VAL A 134 -5.27 -4.05 -19.91
C VAL A 134 -4.99 -5.26 -19.02
N ASN A 135 -3.83 -5.88 -19.20
CA ASN A 135 -3.32 -6.92 -18.30
C ASN A 135 -2.25 -6.36 -17.40
N LEU A 136 -2.52 -6.33 -16.11
CA LEU A 136 -1.63 -5.77 -15.10
C LEU A 136 -1.17 -6.81 -14.09
N ARG A 137 0.12 -6.74 -13.75
CA ARG A 137 0.65 -7.30 -12.52
C ARG A 137 0.95 -6.16 -11.56
N THR A 138 0.32 -6.18 -10.40
CA THR A 138 0.45 -5.15 -9.37
C THR A 138 0.95 -5.78 -8.08
N THR A 139 1.99 -5.21 -7.50
CA THR A 139 2.38 -5.46 -6.10
C THR A 139 2.01 -4.23 -5.29
N TRP A 140 1.50 -4.44 -4.09
CA TRP A 140 1.03 -3.36 -3.25
C TRP A 140 1.14 -3.68 -1.77
N THR A 141 1.11 -2.64 -0.95
CA THR A 141 1.04 -2.74 0.52
C THR A 141 0.23 -1.56 1.07
N PRO A 142 -0.68 -1.82 2.04
CA PRO A 142 -1.48 -0.78 2.65
C PRO A 142 -0.69 0.13 3.62
#